data_9d2b3ee8aeb4c8ba559f9e1372d7f723
#
_entry.id   9d2b3ee8aeb4c8ba559f9e1372d7f723
#
_cell.length_a   1.000
_cell.length_b   1.000
_cell.length_c   1.000
_cell.angle_alpha   90.00
_cell.angle_beta   90.00
_cell.angle_gamma   90.00
#
_symmetry.space_group_name_H-M   'P 1'
#
loop_
_entity.id
_entity.type
_entity.pdbx_description
1 polymer ?
#
loop_
_entity_poly.entity_id
_entity_poly.type
_entity_poly.pdbx_seq_one_letter_code
_entity_poly.pdbx_strand_id
1 'polypeptide(L)'
;VAGCKGNPHCTNCHNPESWNFDIGDLYNEVYFEKIKTKVQDFDNMITSIQIFGGEVNDQNYIELENMLKDLKTLNKDIWIFTRYDLKDCPKFELELCDYIKCGRYVQELSCDNNLQYGIQLATSNQKIYKKGLDY
;
A
#
# COMPACT_ATOMS: atom_id res chain seq x y z
N VAL A 1 0.84 3.87 -6.45
CA VAL A 1 0.31 5.25 -6.42
C VAL A 1 1.43 6.25 -6.58
N ALA A 2 1.13 7.44 -7.11
CA ALA A 2 2.04 8.57 -7.21
C ALA A 2 1.67 9.65 -6.20
N GLY A 3 2.68 10.37 -5.70
CA GLY A 3 2.54 11.43 -4.71
C GLY A 3 2.96 11.01 -3.31
N CYS A 4 3.86 11.77 -2.71
CA CYS A 4 4.28 11.66 -1.32
C CYS A 4 4.63 13.04 -0.80
N LYS A 5 3.93 13.51 0.23
CA LYS A 5 4.19 14.83 0.86
C LYS A 5 5.55 14.89 1.56
N GLY A 6 6.11 13.75 1.91
CA GLY A 6 7.37 13.68 2.65
C GLY A 6 7.22 14.21 4.07
N ASN A 7 7.89 15.32 4.34
CA ASN A 7 7.94 16.09 5.59
C ASN A 7 8.68 15.40 6.75
N PRO A 8 9.98 15.09 6.57
CA PRO A 8 10.69 15.00 5.30
C PRO A 8 10.39 13.70 4.55
N HIS A 9 10.82 13.59 3.29
CA HIS A 9 10.84 12.30 2.60
C HIS A 9 11.78 11.32 3.31
N CYS A 10 11.57 10.01 3.09
CA CYS A 10 12.46 8.99 3.64
C CYS A 10 13.86 9.15 3.05
N THR A 11 14.89 9.09 3.90
CA THR A 11 16.30 9.05 3.45
C THR A 11 16.49 7.81 2.58
N ASN A 12 17.19 7.96 1.46
CA ASN A 12 17.43 6.88 0.50
C ASN A 12 16.14 6.20 -0.01
N CYS A 13 15.09 6.98 -0.23
CA CYS A 13 13.88 6.45 -0.85
C CYS A 13 14.22 5.76 -2.18
N HIS A 14 13.75 4.52 -2.36
CA HIS A 14 14.01 3.73 -3.57
C HIS A 14 13.21 4.20 -4.79
N ASN A 15 12.22 5.06 -4.58
CA ASN A 15 11.30 5.49 -5.63
C ASN A 15 11.03 7.02 -5.56
N PRO A 16 12.09 7.86 -5.61
CA PRO A 16 11.92 9.30 -5.46
C PRO A 16 11.12 9.95 -6.60
N GLU A 17 11.09 9.36 -7.79
CA GLU A 17 10.25 9.78 -8.90
C GLU A 17 8.76 9.71 -8.58
N SER A 18 8.34 8.84 -7.68
CA SER A 18 6.95 8.73 -7.24
C SER A 18 6.51 9.80 -6.23
N TRP A 19 7.37 10.73 -5.85
CA TRP A 19 7.01 11.83 -4.94
C TRP A 19 6.06 12.85 -5.58
N ASN A 20 6.17 13.03 -6.90
CA ASN A 20 5.34 13.95 -7.65
C ASN A 20 3.91 13.40 -7.76
N PHE A 21 2.91 14.23 -7.39
CA PHE A 21 1.49 13.89 -7.48
C PHE A 21 0.94 13.97 -8.91
N ASP A 22 1.63 14.67 -9.81
CA ASP A 22 1.17 14.94 -11.18
C ASP A 22 1.63 13.89 -12.20
N ILE A 23 2.17 12.75 -11.73
CA ILE A 23 2.62 11.68 -12.62
C ILE A 23 1.68 10.46 -12.53
N GLY A 24 1.67 9.67 -13.61
CA GLY A 24 0.85 8.46 -13.71
C GLY A 24 -0.54 8.74 -14.25
N ASP A 25 -1.34 7.70 -14.29
CA ASP A 25 -2.72 7.76 -14.75
C ASP A 25 -3.67 7.91 -13.57
N LEU A 26 -4.72 8.71 -13.74
CA LEU A 26 -5.80 8.78 -12.75
C LEU A 26 -6.53 7.44 -12.67
N TYR A 27 -6.76 6.98 -11.45
CA TYR A 27 -7.62 5.84 -11.22
C TYR A 27 -9.07 6.18 -11.61
N ASN A 28 -9.66 5.35 -12.46
CA ASN A 28 -11.03 5.48 -12.93
C ASN A 28 -11.56 4.09 -13.33
N GLU A 29 -12.80 4.03 -13.79
CA GLU A 29 -13.45 2.79 -14.22
C GLU A 29 -12.66 2.05 -15.31
N VAL A 30 -12.10 2.76 -16.29
CA VAL A 30 -11.28 2.17 -17.36
C VAL A 30 -10.01 1.52 -16.78
N TYR A 31 -9.40 2.17 -15.80
CA TYR A 31 -8.23 1.62 -15.13
C TYR A 31 -8.58 0.40 -14.28
N PHE A 32 -9.70 0.45 -13.57
CA PHE A 32 -10.22 -0.70 -12.81
C PHE A 32 -10.48 -1.91 -13.71
N GLU A 33 -11.13 -1.74 -14.87
CA GLU A 33 -11.39 -2.83 -15.80
C GLU A 33 -10.08 -3.47 -16.34
N LYS A 34 -9.01 -2.69 -16.52
CA LYS A 34 -7.68 -3.24 -16.86
C LYS A 34 -7.12 -4.13 -15.74
N ILE A 35 -7.24 -3.70 -14.48
CA ILE A 35 -6.81 -4.50 -13.32
C ILE A 35 -7.65 -5.78 -13.24
N LYS A 36 -8.96 -5.65 -13.33
CA LYS A 36 -9.91 -6.77 -13.26
C LYS A 36 -9.62 -7.82 -14.34
N THR A 37 -9.41 -7.40 -15.58
CA THR A 37 -9.03 -8.31 -16.66
C THR A 37 -7.75 -9.06 -16.33
N LYS A 38 -6.71 -8.39 -15.85
CA LYS A 38 -5.46 -9.06 -15.45
C LYS A 38 -5.68 -10.05 -14.31
N VAL A 39 -6.47 -9.69 -13.30
CA VAL A 39 -6.78 -10.59 -12.19
C VAL A 39 -7.54 -11.81 -12.68
N GLN A 40 -8.48 -11.66 -13.62
CA GLN A 40 -9.24 -12.77 -14.20
C GLN A 40 -8.38 -13.68 -15.07
N ASP A 41 -7.52 -13.11 -15.92
CA ASP A 41 -6.63 -13.86 -16.81
C ASP A 41 -5.63 -14.76 -16.06
N PHE A 42 -5.24 -14.33 -14.86
CA PHE A 42 -4.24 -15.00 -14.02
C PHE A 42 -4.79 -15.43 -12.65
N ASP A 43 -6.10 -15.65 -12.54
CA ASP A 43 -6.83 -15.83 -11.27
C ASP A 43 -6.17 -16.84 -10.32
N ASN A 44 -5.76 -17.99 -10.83
CA ASN A 44 -5.12 -19.05 -10.03
C ASN A 44 -3.69 -18.70 -9.56
N MET A 45 -3.08 -17.67 -10.14
CA MET A 45 -1.71 -17.24 -9.84
C MET A 45 -1.68 -15.98 -8.95
N ILE A 46 -2.75 -15.17 -8.99
CA ILE A 46 -2.84 -13.93 -8.22
C ILE A 46 -3.57 -14.22 -6.90
N THR A 47 -2.86 -14.07 -5.80
CA THR A 47 -3.43 -14.23 -4.44
C THR A 47 -3.69 -12.88 -3.77
N SER A 48 -2.97 -11.83 -4.18
CA SER A 48 -3.06 -10.52 -3.54
C SER A 48 -2.89 -9.37 -4.53
N ILE A 49 -3.44 -8.21 -4.17
CA ILE A 49 -3.24 -6.93 -4.84
C ILE A 49 -2.50 -6.03 -3.87
N GLN A 50 -1.30 -5.60 -4.26
CA GLN A 50 -0.44 -4.79 -3.41
C GLN A 50 -0.38 -3.35 -3.91
N ILE A 51 -0.67 -2.39 -3.04
CA ILE A 51 -0.71 -0.95 -3.34
C ILE A 51 0.46 -0.27 -2.65
N PHE A 52 1.38 0.23 -3.44
CA PHE A 52 2.58 0.95 -2.98
C PHE A 52 3.00 2.01 -4.02
N GLY A 53 4.10 2.67 -3.80
CA GLY A 53 4.65 3.69 -4.72
C GLY A 53 5.06 4.94 -3.96
N GLY A 54 4.34 6.04 -4.12
CA GLY A 54 4.46 7.23 -3.29
C GLY A 54 4.00 6.95 -1.86
N GLU A 55 3.08 7.72 -1.34
CA GLU A 55 2.47 7.46 -0.04
C GLU A 55 0.95 7.29 -0.20
N VAL A 56 0.45 6.13 0.16
CA VAL A 56 -0.98 5.82 0.02
C VAL A 56 -1.84 6.78 0.85
N ASN A 57 -1.41 7.09 2.08
CA ASN A 57 -2.15 7.96 3.00
C ASN A 57 -1.97 9.48 2.73
N ASP A 58 -1.21 9.85 1.72
CA ASP A 58 -1.15 11.21 1.22
C ASP A 58 -2.14 11.48 0.07
N GLN A 59 -2.85 10.45 -0.41
CA GLN A 59 -3.82 10.54 -1.48
C GLN A 59 -5.15 11.17 -1.03
N ASN A 60 -6.01 11.51 -2.00
CA ASN A 60 -7.39 11.89 -1.71
C ASN A 60 -8.14 10.68 -1.12
N TYR A 61 -8.65 10.82 0.10
CA TYR A 61 -9.28 9.70 0.81
C TYR A 61 -10.57 9.18 0.17
N ILE A 62 -11.33 10.04 -0.51
CA ILE A 62 -12.56 9.61 -1.21
C ILE A 62 -12.19 8.72 -2.40
N GLU A 63 -11.20 9.13 -3.17
CA GLU A 63 -10.72 8.37 -4.33
C GLU A 63 -10.05 7.06 -3.89
N LEU A 64 -9.24 7.10 -2.84
CA LEU A 64 -8.58 5.93 -2.27
C LEU A 64 -9.60 4.91 -1.75
N GLU A 65 -10.61 5.36 -1.00
CA GLU A 65 -11.67 4.49 -0.48
C GLU A 65 -12.46 3.84 -1.62
N ASN A 66 -12.82 4.60 -2.66
CA ASN A 66 -13.52 4.06 -3.83
C ASN A 66 -12.66 3.02 -4.56
N MET A 67 -11.38 3.30 -4.78
CA MET A 67 -10.45 2.34 -5.37
C MET A 67 -10.36 1.04 -4.55
N LEU A 68 -10.25 1.14 -3.23
CA LEU A 68 -10.18 -0.04 -2.36
C LEU A 68 -11.48 -0.86 -2.40
N LYS A 69 -12.65 -0.20 -2.45
CA LYS A 69 -13.95 -0.86 -2.60
C LYS A 69 -14.03 -1.64 -3.93
N ASP A 70 -13.61 -1.02 -5.02
CA ASP A 70 -13.56 -1.68 -6.34
C ASP A 70 -12.64 -2.91 -6.31
N LEU A 71 -11.43 -2.75 -5.80
CA LEU A 71 -10.46 -3.83 -5.71
C LEU A 71 -10.94 -4.98 -4.82
N LYS A 72 -11.69 -4.69 -3.74
CA LYS A 72 -12.26 -5.71 -2.85
C LYS A 72 -13.23 -6.64 -3.57
N THR A 73 -13.89 -6.16 -4.63
CA THR A 73 -14.81 -6.98 -5.45
C THR A 73 -14.10 -8.11 -6.20
N LEU A 74 -12.77 -8.04 -6.33
CA LEU A 74 -11.97 -9.03 -7.04
C LEU A 74 -11.63 -10.27 -6.19
N ASN A 75 -12.04 -10.30 -4.91
CA ASN A 75 -11.84 -11.41 -3.97
C ASN A 75 -10.36 -11.83 -3.83
N LYS A 76 -9.45 -10.86 -3.82
CA LYS A 76 -8.02 -11.04 -3.53
C LYS A 76 -7.66 -10.30 -2.25
N ASP A 77 -6.63 -10.77 -1.56
CA ASP A 77 -6.10 -10.06 -0.41
C ASP A 77 -5.57 -8.68 -0.83
N ILE A 78 -6.01 -7.63 -0.14
CA ILE A 78 -5.56 -6.27 -0.39
C ILE A 78 -4.48 -5.90 0.61
N TRP A 79 -3.34 -5.48 0.08
CA TRP A 79 -2.20 -5.00 0.85
C TRP A 79 -1.94 -3.53 0.55
N ILE A 80 -1.74 -2.73 1.59
CA ILE A 80 -1.22 -1.37 1.45
C ILE A 80 0.11 -1.22 2.18
N PHE A 81 0.96 -0.37 1.62
CA PHE A 81 2.28 -0.05 2.18
C PHE A 81 2.32 1.44 2.46
N THR A 82 2.40 1.79 3.73
CA THR A 82 2.44 3.19 4.18
C THR A 82 3.60 3.43 5.13
N ARG A 83 4.08 4.69 5.16
CA ARG A 83 5.04 5.17 6.15
C ARG A 83 4.41 5.58 7.47
N TYR A 84 3.09 5.69 7.51
CA TYR A 84 2.33 6.05 8.72
C TYR A 84 2.26 4.88 9.70
N ASP A 85 1.94 5.18 10.96
CA ASP A 85 1.61 4.16 11.96
C ASP A 85 0.16 3.69 11.77
N LEU A 86 -0.15 2.47 12.23
CA LEU A 86 -1.50 1.90 12.09
C LEU A 86 -2.60 2.80 12.69
N LYS A 87 -2.32 3.45 13.82
CA LYS A 87 -3.25 4.38 14.49
C LYS A 87 -3.60 5.62 13.68
N ASP A 88 -2.75 5.97 12.70
CA ASP A 88 -2.90 7.14 11.83
C ASP A 88 -3.53 6.76 10.48
N CYS A 89 -3.76 5.47 10.24
CA CYS A 89 -4.46 4.98 9.05
C CYS A 89 -5.96 5.29 9.15
N PRO A 90 -6.60 5.73 8.05
CA PRO A 90 -8.03 5.99 8.04
C PRO A 90 -8.83 4.69 8.24
N LYS A 91 -10.01 4.83 8.86
CA LYS A 91 -10.85 3.69 9.25
C LYS A 91 -11.23 2.77 8.07
N PHE A 92 -11.49 3.35 6.90
CA PHE A 92 -11.83 2.56 5.71
C PHE A 92 -10.68 1.63 5.26
N GLU A 93 -9.42 1.98 5.50
CA GLU A 93 -8.30 1.08 5.22
C GLU A 93 -8.34 -0.14 6.15
N LEU A 94 -8.59 0.07 7.44
CA LEU A 94 -8.74 -1.02 8.40
C LEU A 94 -9.94 -1.92 8.06
N GLU A 95 -10.97 -1.37 7.42
CA GLU A 95 -12.16 -2.13 7.00
C GLU A 95 -11.97 -2.90 5.68
N LEU A 96 -11.21 -2.34 4.74
CA LEU A 96 -11.10 -2.87 3.37
C LEU A 96 -9.83 -3.65 3.09
N CYS A 97 -8.72 -3.35 3.79
CA CYS A 97 -7.44 -4.02 3.57
C CYS A 97 -7.30 -5.27 4.44
N ASP A 98 -6.67 -6.29 3.89
CA ASP A 98 -6.38 -7.53 4.60
C ASP A 98 -5.02 -7.46 5.31
N TYR A 99 -4.10 -6.65 4.77
CA TYR A 99 -2.78 -6.39 5.36
C TYR A 99 -2.39 -4.93 5.19
N ILE A 100 -1.81 -4.36 6.24
CA ILE A 100 -1.28 -2.99 6.24
C ILE A 100 0.17 -3.02 6.71
N LYS A 101 1.10 -2.71 5.82
CA LYS A 101 2.50 -2.50 6.19
C LYS A 101 2.68 -1.05 6.62
N CYS A 102 3.03 -0.84 7.87
CA CYS A 102 3.24 0.45 8.52
C CYS A 102 4.71 0.75 8.79
N GLY A 103 5.00 2.02 9.00
CA GLY A 103 6.30 2.50 9.45
C GLY A 103 7.21 2.95 8.29
N ARG A 104 7.75 4.17 8.46
CA ARG A 104 8.68 4.76 7.52
C ARG A 104 10.04 4.06 7.56
N TYR A 105 10.81 4.18 6.49
CA TYR A 105 12.20 3.79 6.49
C TYR A 105 13.02 4.71 7.42
N VAL A 106 13.81 4.11 8.30
CA VAL A 106 14.74 4.79 9.21
C VAL A 106 16.09 4.11 9.09
N GLN A 107 17.08 4.80 8.52
CA GLN A 107 18.39 4.25 8.19
C GLN A 107 19.11 3.63 9.41
N GLU A 108 18.99 4.27 10.57
CA GLU A 108 19.62 3.83 11.84
C GLU A 108 19.01 2.53 12.38
N LEU A 109 17.81 2.15 11.89
CA LEU A 109 17.10 0.93 12.26
C LEU A 109 17.15 -0.14 11.16
N SER A 110 18.04 0.03 10.18
CA SER A 110 18.21 -0.94 9.09
C SER A 110 18.57 -2.33 9.64
N CYS A 111 17.91 -3.36 9.14
CA CYS A 111 18.11 -4.73 9.56
C CYS A 111 17.76 -5.73 8.45
N ASP A 112 18.30 -6.94 8.56
CA ASP A 112 18.08 -8.05 7.63
C ASP A 112 17.30 -9.24 8.26
N ASN A 113 16.77 -9.06 9.46
CA ASN A 113 16.06 -10.09 10.23
C ASN A 113 14.60 -9.75 10.53
N ASN A 114 14.00 -8.77 9.85
CA ASN A 114 12.60 -8.40 10.01
C ASN A 114 11.73 -9.03 8.90
N LEU A 115 11.61 -10.36 8.92
CA LEU A 115 10.79 -11.13 7.98
C LEU A 115 9.37 -11.28 8.53
N GLN A 116 8.36 -10.76 7.81
CA GLN A 116 6.96 -10.86 8.19
C GLN A 116 6.11 -11.25 6.97
N TYR A 117 5.28 -12.29 7.09
CA TYR A 117 4.41 -12.78 6.02
C TYR A 117 5.14 -13.01 4.68
N GLY A 118 6.40 -13.45 4.73
CA GLY A 118 7.24 -13.68 3.54
C GLY A 118 7.88 -12.43 2.94
N ILE A 119 7.68 -11.25 3.55
CA ILE A 119 8.27 -9.97 3.12
C ILE A 119 9.38 -9.58 4.09
N GLN A 120 10.60 -9.41 3.56
CA GLN A 120 11.72 -8.85 4.32
C GLN A 120 11.56 -7.33 4.40
N LEU A 121 11.31 -6.83 5.61
CA LEU A 121 11.23 -5.39 5.88
C LEU A 121 12.62 -4.81 6.11
N ALA A 122 12.82 -3.58 5.63
CA ALA A 122 14.15 -2.97 5.59
C ALA A 122 14.63 -2.42 6.94
N THR A 123 13.71 -2.12 7.86
CA THR A 123 14.04 -1.55 9.17
C THR A 123 13.21 -2.18 10.28
N SER A 124 13.76 -2.24 11.50
CA SER A 124 13.15 -2.94 12.63
C SER A 124 11.88 -2.28 13.18
N ASN A 125 11.66 -0.99 12.89
CA ASN A 125 10.43 -0.27 13.27
C ASN A 125 9.25 -0.55 12.34
N GLN A 126 9.48 -1.18 11.19
CA GLN A 126 8.41 -1.51 10.25
C GLN A 126 7.67 -2.77 10.70
N LYS A 127 6.35 -2.77 10.51
CA LYS A 127 5.50 -3.91 10.87
C LYS A 127 4.39 -4.11 9.84
N ILE A 128 4.05 -5.37 9.59
CA ILE A 128 2.86 -5.75 8.82
C ILE A 128 1.77 -6.16 9.82
N TYR A 129 0.61 -5.56 9.68
CA TYR A 129 -0.58 -5.86 10.47
C TYR A 129 -1.58 -6.62 9.61
N LYS A 130 -2.19 -7.65 10.15
CA LYS A 130 -3.17 -8.49 9.49
C LYS A 130 -4.55 -8.28 10.09
N LYS A 131 -5.55 -8.06 9.23
CA LYS A 131 -6.95 -7.95 9.62
C LYS A 131 -7.45 -9.21 10.32
N GLY A 132 -8.23 -9.03 11.39
CA GLY A 132 -8.75 -10.13 12.20
C GLY A 132 -7.75 -10.75 13.17
N LEU A 133 -6.48 -10.33 13.14
CA LEU A 133 -5.44 -10.75 14.09
C LEU A 133 -4.88 -9.56 14.87
N ASP A 134 -4.54 -8.48 14.19
CA ASP A 134 -3.89 -7.30 14.76
C ASP A 134 -4.85 -6.11 14.89
N TYR A 135 -5.94 -6.10 14.11
CA TYR A 135 -6.98 -5.06 14.13
C TYR A 135 -8.33 -5.59 13.62
#